data_2eeccb9c45f597d00cbcd43f04d42795
#
_entry.id   2eeccb9c45f597d00cbcd43f04d42795
#
_cell.length_a   1.000
_cell.length_b   1.000
_cell.length_c   1.000
_cell.angle_alpha   90.00
_cell.angle_beta   90.00
_cell.angle_gamma   90.00
#
_symmetry.space_group_name_H-M   'P 1'
#
loop_
_entity.id
_entity.type
_entity.pdbx_description
1 polymer ?
#
loop_
_entity_poly.entity_id
_entity_poly.type
_entity_poly.pdbx_seq_one_letter_code
_entity_poly.pdbx_strand_id
1 'polypeptide(L)'
;MREFDEHTEKILNDPKYLKLQEYLAHGKISLLEHSLDVARTAYRINRVLKLNADLDTLLTGALLHDYYLYDWHQARLFVNIFKMHGYTHPEAARNNAVRDFDVDENTQKVISCHMWPLTLRSFPSSREAAIVCCADKLCAIKETVFRW
;
A
#
# COMPACT_ATOMS: atom_id res chain seq x y z
N MET A 1 4.88 -0.73 -19.47
CA MET A 1 3.62 -1.42 -19.13
C MET A 1 3.85 -2.92 -19.03
N ARG A 2 4.38 -3.59 -20.06
CA ARG A 2 4.66 -5.04 -20.01
C ARG A 2 5.47 -5.49 -18.79
N GLU A 3 6.53 -4.77 -18.44
CA GLU A 3 7.36 -5.02 -17.26
C GLU A 3 6.58 -4.88 -15.93
N PHE A 4 5.70 -3.86 -15.83
CA PHE A 4 4.81 -3.69 -14.69
C PHE A 4 3.84 -4.88 -14.56
N ASP A 5 3.23 -5.28 -15.69
CA ASP A 5 2.27 -6.38 -15.71
C ASP A 5 2.93 -7.70 -15.30
N GLU A 6 4.15 -7.99 -15.76
CA GLU A 6 4.92 -9.20 -15.42
C GLU A 6 5.14 -9.35 -13.89
N HIS A 7 5.39 -8.24 -13.17
CA HIS A 7 5.61 -8.25 -11.71
C HIS A 7 4.32 -8.23 -10.88
N THR A 8 3.20 -7.81 -11.47
CA THR A 8 1.95 -7.58 -10.70
C THR A 8 0.86 -8.60 -10.97
N GLU A 9 0.88 -9.29 -12.12
CA GLU A 9 -0.18 -10.17 -12.60
C GLU A 9 -0.57 -11.24 -11.58
N LYS A 10 0.39 -11.86 -10.92
CA LYS A 10 0.14 -12.92 -9.93
C LYS A 10 -0.71 -12.43 -8.76
N ILE A 11 -0.45 -11.22 -8.26
CA ILE A 11 -1.19 -10.64 -7.14
C ILE A 11 -2.55 -10.14 -7.61
N LEU A 12 -2.59 -9.43 -8.75
CA LEU A 12 -3.81 -8.83 -9.28
C LEU A 12 -4.87 -9.86 -9.69
N ASN A 13 -4.47 -11.08 -9.99
CA ASN A 13 -5.38 -12.18 -10.33
C ASN A 13 -5.72 -13.09 -9.13
N ASP A 14 -5.15 -12.84 -7.94
CA ASP A 14 -5.43 -13.65 -6.76
C ASP A 14 -6.81 -13.30 -6.17
N PRO A 15 -7.70 -14.27 -5.96
CA PRO A 15 -9.03 -14.03 -5.37
C PRO A 15 -9.00 -13.40 -3.99
N LYS A 16 -7.93 -13.62 -3.20
CA LYS A 16 -7.77 -13.00 -1.87
C LYS A 16 -7.49 -11.50 -2.01
N TYR A 17 -6.66 -11.13 -2.99
CA TYR A 17 -6.34 -9.73 -3.27
C TYR A 17 -7.57 -8.97 -3.81
N LEU A 18 -8.36 -9.61 -4.67
CA LEU A 18 -9.56 -9.02 -5.25
C LEU A 18 -10.63 -8.64 -4.20
N LYS A 19 -10.58 -9.24 -3.00
CA LYS A 19 -11.45 -8.83 -1.88
C LYS A 19 -11.24 -7.38 -1.44
N LEU A 20 -10.10 -6.77 -1.74
CA LEU A 20 -9.87 -5.35 -1.47
C LEU A 20 -10.87 -4.42 -2.18
N GLN A 21 -11.57 -4.91 -3.21
CA GLN A 21 -12.67 -4.19 -3.85
C GLN A 21 -13.84 -3.90 -2.90
N GLU A 22 -14.01 -4.72 -1.86
CA GLU A 22 -15.10 -4.62 -0.90
C GLU A 22 -14.85 -3.56 0.19
N TYR A 23 -13.61 -3.09 0.33
CA TYR A 23 -13.19 -2.16 1.38
C TYR A 23 -12.83 -0.80 0.81
N LEU A 24 -13.16 0.28 1.53
CA LEU A 24 -12.87 1.64 1.11
C LEU A 24 -11.54 2.13 1.70
N ALA A 25 -10.74 2.78 0.86
CA ALA A 25 -9.53 3.50 1.26
C ALA A 25 -9.86 4.95 1.64
N HIS A 26 -10.06 5.81 0.65
CA HIS A 26 -10.37 7.22 0.81
C HIS A 26 -11.63 7.59 0.02
N GLY A 27 -12.59 8.26 0.71
CA GLY A 27 -13.84 8.70 0.06
C GLY A 27 -14.66 7.52 -0.49
N LYS A 28 -14.76 7.42 -1.82
CA LYS A 28 -15.48 6.35 -2.53
C LYS A 28 -14.56 5.34 -3.22
N ILE A 29 -13.25 5.45 -3.01
CA ILE A 29 -12.25 4.63 -3.68
C ILE A 29 -12.02 3.36 -2.89
N SER A 30 -12.03 2.21 -3.57
CA SER A 30 -11.72 0.92 -2.94
C SER A 30 -10.23 0.80 -2.63
N LEU A 31 -9.88 -0.06 -1.65
CA LEU A 31 -8.49 -0.40 -1.37
C LEU A 31 -7.79 -0.98 -2.59
N LEU A 32 -8.50 -1.73 -3.43
CA LEU A 32 -7.96 -2.28 -4.67
C LEU A 32 -7.52 -1.18 -5.65
N GLU A 33 -8.40 -0.19 -5.90
CA GLU A 33 -8.09 0.94 -6.79
C GLU A 33 -6.95 1.78 -6.24
N HIS A 34 -6.99 2.11 -4.95
CA HIS A 34 -5.94 2.85 -4.27
C HIS A 34 -4.58 2.15 -4.39
N SER A 35 -4.50 0.88 -4.00
CA SER A 35 -3.25 0.11 -4.05
C SER A 35 -2.69 -0.01 -5.47
N LEU A 36 -3.56 -0.15 -6.47
CA LEU A 36 -3.15 -0.19 -7.87
C LEU A 36 -2.62 1.18 -8.35
N ASP A 37 -3.27 2.29 -7.96
CA ASP A 37 -2.79 3.65 -8.27
C ASP A 37 -1.46 3.94 -7.56
N VAL A 38 -1.26 3.47 -6.33
CA VAL A 38 0.02 3.56 -5.61
C VAL A 38 1.12 2.77 -6.33
N ALA A 39 0.86 1.54 -6.74
CA ALA A 39 1.83 0.73 -7.47
C ALA A 39 2.24 1.36 -8.81
N ARG A 40 1.28 1.89 -9.58
CA ARG A 40 1.55 2.62 -10.83
C ARG A 40 2.36 3.89 -10.59
N THR A 41 2.05 4.63 -9.53
CA THR A 41 2.76 5.86 -9.17
C THR A 41 4.18 5.54 -8.72
N ALA A 42 4.37 4.52 -7.89
CA ALA A 42 5.68 4.05 -7.45
C ALA A 42 6.56 3.61 -8.65
N TYR A 43 5.99 2.84 -9.57
CA TYR A 43 6.67 2.45 -10.81
C TYR A 43 7.12 3.66 -11.64
N ARG A 44 6.24 4.66 -11.82
CA ARG A 44 6.57 5.90 -12.55
C ARG A 44 7.68 6.68 -11.86
N ILE A 45 7.63 6.86 -10.54
CA ILE A 45 8.67 7.54 -9.75
C ILE A 45 10.02 6.84 -9.97
N ASN A 46 10.06 5.51 -9.82
CA ASN A 46 11.26 4.72 -10.03
C ASN A 46 11.87 4.92 -11.44
N ARG A 47 11.03 4.88 -12.47
CA ARG A 47 11.44 5.01 -13.88
C ARG A 47 11.91 6.42 -14.21
N VAL A 48 11.14 7.45 -13.85
CA VAL A 48 11.44 8.86 -14.17
C VAL A 48 12.71 9.34 -13.48
N LEU A 49 12.86 8.99 -12.20
CA LEU A 49 14.02 9.38 -11.40
C LEU A 49 15.21 8.40 -11.52
N LYS A 50 15.06 7.32 -12.30
CA LYS A 50 16.08 6.29 -12.52
C LYS A 50 16.67 5.75 -11.22
N LEU A 51 15.80 5.45 -10.26
CA LEU A 51 16.22 5.06 -8.91
C LEU A 51 16.73 3.62 -8.82
N ASN A 52 16.52 2.80 -9.85
CA ASN A 52 16.95 1.40 -9.91
C ASN A 52 16.51 0.58 -8.69
N ALA A 53 15.27 0.79 -8.23
CA ALA A 53 14.66 0.00 -7.18
C ALA A 53 14.40 -1.43 -7.67
N ASP A 54 14.47 -2.40 -6.77
CA ASP A 54 14.02 -3.76 -7.05
C ASP A 54 12.52 -3.78 -7.32
N LEU A 55 12.12 -4.19 -8.54
CA LEU A 55 10.73 -4.09 -8.98
C LEU A 55 9.80 -5.07 -8.27
N ASP A 56 10.28 -6.25 -7.91
CA ASP A 56 9.46 -7.22 -7.18
C ASP A 56 9.11 -6.69 -5.79
N THR A 57 10.10 -6.24 -5.04
CA THR A 57 9.91 -5.62 -3.73
C THR A 57 9.06 -4.35 -3.81
N LEU A 58 9.34 -3.49 -4.81
CA LEU A 58 8.64 -2.21 -4.99
C LEU A 58 7.16 -2.41 -5.27
N LEU A 59 6.84 -3.23 -6.28
CA LEU A 59 5.47 -3.37 -6.77
C LEU A 59 4.64 -4.27 -5.85
N THR A 60 5.23 -5.35 -5.33
CA THR A 60 4.57 -6.19 -4.32
C THR A 60 4.31 -5.40 -3.05
N GLY A 61 5.28 -4.63 -2.57
CA GLY A 61 5.11 -3.75 -1.41
C GLY A 61 4.03 -2.70 -1.64
N ALA A 62 4.01 -2.07 -2.82
CA ALA A 62 3.00 -1.08 -3.17
C ALA A 62 1.58 -1.67 -3.27
N LEU A 63 1.41 -2.87 -3.87
CA LEU A 63 0.12 -3.52 -3.95
C LEU A 63 -0.40 -3.98 -2.59
N LEU A 64 0.49 -4.39 -1.68
CA LEU A 64 0.11 -4.99 -0.41
C LEU A 64 0.25 -4.05 0.80
N HIS A 65 0.65 -2.76 0.61
CA HIS A 65 0.86 -1.84 1.73
C HIS A 65 -0.37 -1.66 2.60
N ASP A 66 -1.56 -1.67 1.99
CA ASP A 66 -2.87 -1.56 2.63
C ASP A 66 -3.69 -2.87 2.54
N TYR A 67 -3.01 -4.02 2.51
CA TYR A 67 -3.68 -5.33 2.48
C TYR A 67 -4.23 -5.70 3.86
N TYR A 68 -5.14 -4.85 4.38
CA TYR A 68 -5.95 -5.14 5.56
C TYR A 68 -7.39 -5.47 5.14
N LEU A 69 -7.96 -6.54 5.72
CA LEU A 69 -9.24 -7.10 5.32
C LEU A 69 -10.32 -6.78 6.38
N TYR A 70 -10.50 -5.49 6.68
CA TYR A 70 -11.56 -5.02 7.57
C TYR A 70 -12.01 -3.60 7.20
N ASP A 71 -13.29 -3.30 7.50
CA ASP A 71 -13.85 -1.97 7.26
C ASP A 71 -13.60 -1.02 8.46
N TRP A 72 -12.59 -0.18 8.32
CA TRP A 72 -12.23 0.80 9.34
C TRP A 72 -13.23 1.95 9.46
N HIS A 73 -14.11 2.17 8.47
CA HIS A 73 -15.13 3.20 8.52
C HIS A 73 -16.28 2.81 9.45
N GLN A 74 -16.59 1.53 9.59
CA GLN A 74 -17.61 1.04 10.53
C GLN A 74 -17.14 1.15 11.99
N ALA A 75 -15.85 1.17 12.23
CA ALA A 75 -15.24 1.34 13.54
C ALA A 75 -15.36 2.77 14.11
N ARG A 76 -16.01 3.70 13.42
CA ARG A 76 -16.22 5.12 13.83
C ARG A 76 -17.01 5.33 15.13
N LEU A 77 -17.60 4.29 15.70
CA LEU A 77 -18.38 4.37 16.95
C LEU A 77 -17.55 4.52 18.23
N PHE A 78 -16.21 4.43 18.16
CA PHE A 78 -15.32 4.58 19.31
C PHE A 78 -14.23 5.61 19.09
N VAL A 79 -14.23 6.62 19.91
CA VAL A 79 -13.61 7.96 19.85
C VAL A 79 -12.10 8.07 19.58
N ASN A 80 -11.33 6.99 19.38
CA ASN A 80 -9.87 7.03 19.18
C ASN A 80 -9.34 6.23 17.97
N ILE A 81 -10.20 5.80 17.08
CA ILE A 81 -9.84 4.81 16.03
C ILE A 81 -8.97 5.40 14.92
N PHE A 82 -9.09 6.70 14.62
CA PHE A 82 -8.20 7.34 13.64
C PHE A 82 -6.73 7.28 14.04
N LYS A 83 -6.42 7.45 15.33
CA LYS A 83 -5.04 7.28 15.83
C LYS A 83 -4.63 5.80 15.85
N MET A 84 -5.53 4.90 16.23
CA MET A 84 -5.23 3.46 16.30
C MET A 84 -5.09 2.84 14.90
N HIS A 85 -5.98 3.16 13.96
CA HIS A 85 -5.93 2.60 12.60
C HIS A 85 -4.61 2.97 11.92
N GLY A 86 -4.21 4.25 11.90
CA GLY A 86 -2.95 4.69 11.30
C GLY A 86 -1.70 4.02 11.89
N TYR A 87 -1.77 3.52 13.14
CA TYR A 87 -0.65 2.82 13.79
C TYR A 87 -0.71 1.31 13.63
N THR A 88 -1.89 0.72 13.42
CA THR A 88 -2.08 -0.75 13.46
C THR A 88 -2.28 -1.37 12.09
N HIS A 89 -2.82 -0.63 11.10
CA HIS A 89 -3.05 -1.22 9.78
C HIS A 89 -1.79 -1.66 9.03
N PRO A 90 -0.61 -0.98 9.15
CA PRO A 90 0.59 -1.48 8.49
C PRO A 90 1.02 -2.85 9.01
N GLU A 91 0.84 -3.11 10.31
CA GLU A 91 1.14 -4.41 10.89
C GLU A 91 0.12 -5.47 10.44
N ALA A 92 -1.17 -5.13 10.41
CA ALA A 92 -2.22 -6.02 9.90
C ALA A 92 -1.99 -6.35 8.42
N ALA A 93 -1.67 -5.35 7.59
CA ALA A 93 -1.35 -5.53 6.17
C ALA A 93 -0.13 -6.44 5.98
N ARG A 94 0.96 -6.19 6.73
CA ARG A 94 2.15 -7.03 6.70
C ARG A 94 1.85 -8.48 7.07
N ASN A 95 1.13 -8.71 8.17
CA ASN A 95 0.83 -10.07 8.63
C ASN A 95 -0.07 -10.81 7.62
N ASN A 96 -1.04 -10.13 7.02
CA ASN A 96 -1.86 -10.70 5.96
C ASN A 96 -1.04 -10.99 4.69
N ALA A 97 -0.14 -10.10 4.30
CA ALA A 97 0.74 -10.29 3.15
C ALA A 97 1.67 -11.50 3.32
N VAL A 98 2.26 -11.67 4.50
CA VAL A 98 3.08 -12.86 4.83
C VAL A 98 2.23 -14.13 4.74
N ARG A 99 1.05 -14.14 5.37
CA ARG A 99 0.19 -15.31 5.41
C ARG A 99 -0.29 -15.74 4.01
N ASP A 100 -0.66 -14.78 3.17
CA ASP A 100 -1.40 -15.06 1.93
C ASP A 100 -0.51 -15.05 0.68
N PHE A 101 0.63 -14.33 0.71
CA PHE A 101 1.52 -14.13 -0.44
C PHE A 101 2.97 -14.53 -0.17
N ASP A 102 3.30 -14.97 1.05
CA ASP A 102 4.67 -15.38 1.46
C ASP A 102 5.74 -14.35 1.08
N VAL A 103 5.46 -13.06 1.37
CA VAL A 103 6.35 -11.96 1.01
C VAL A 103 7.65 -11.98 1.84
N ASP A 104 8.75 -11.62 1.18
CA ASP A 104 10.08 -11.55 1.78
C ASP A 104 10.23 -10.42 2.81
N GLU A 105 11.34 -10.43 3.55
CA GLU A 105 11.62 -9.42 4.59
C GLU A 105 11.71 -7.99 4.05
N ASN A 106 12.19 -7.79 2.82
CA ASN A 106 12.31 -6.46 2.23
C ASN A 106 10.93 -5.90 1.90
N THR A 107 10.07 -6.70 1.31
CA THR A 107 8.67 -6.35 1.06
C THR A 107 7.91 -6.08 2.37
N GLN A 108 8.13 -6.90 3.42
CA GLN A 108 7.55 -6.65 4.74
C GLN A 108 7.97 -5.30 5.32
N LYS A 109 9.23 -4.90 5.17
CA LYS A 109 9.72 -3.57 5.60
C LYS A 109 9.02 -2.44 4.84
N VAL A 110 8.85 -2.58 3.53
CA VAL A 110 8.09 -1.61 2.71
C VAL A 110 6.69 -1.44 3.25
N ILE A 111 5.97 -2.53 3.47
CA ILE A 111 4.59 -2.50 3.99
C ILE A 111 4.54 -1.85 5.38
N SER A 112 5.47 -2.19 6.27
CA SER A 112 5.46 -1.73 7.66
C SER A 112 5.74 -0.23 7.83
N CYS A 113 6.43 0.41 6.89
CA CYS A 113 6.88 1.81 7.05
C CYS A 113 6.14 2.82 6.18
N HIS A 114 5.15 2.40 5.37
CA HIS A 114 4.47 3.31 4.44
C HIS A 114 3.77 4.50 5.14
N MET A 115 3.37 4.35 6.40
CA MET A 115 2.73 5.42 7.18
C MET A 115 3.69 6.47 7.75
N TRP A 116 5.00 6.38 7.50
CA TRP A 116 5.90 7.46 7.88
C TRP A 116 5.50 8.78 7.18
N PRO A 117 5.54 9.98 7.84
CA PRO A 117 6.07 10.25 9.18
C PRO A 117 5.08 10.10 10.34
N LEU A 118 3.83 9.66 10.11
CA LEU A 118 2.86 9.46 11.18
C LEU A 118 3.40 8.45 12.22
N THR A 119 4.03 7.38 11.75
CA THR A 119 4.74 6.40 12.56
C THR A 119 6.24 6.69 12.56
N LEU A 120 6.70 7.58 13.44
CA LEU A 120 8.11 8.03 13.47
C LEU A 120 9.14 6.90 13.65
N ARG A 121 8.74 5.79 14.30
CA ARG A 121 9.61 4.63 14.53
C ARG A 121 9.85 3.76 13.29
N SER A 122 9.02 3.93 12.26
CA SER A 122 9.06 3.13 11.04
C SER A 122 9.61 3.94 9.88
N PHE A 123 10.83 4.44 10.01
CA PHE A 123 11.49 5.21 8.94
C PHE A 123 11.73 4.34 7.70
N PRO A 124 11.39 4.82 6.49
CA PRO A 124 11.65 4.09 5.25
C PRO A 124 13.15 4.05 4.95
N SER A 125 13.80 2.95 5.33
CA SER A 125 15.26 2.81 5.24
C SER A 125 15.75 2.25 3.90
N SER A 126 14.84 1.78 3.05
CA SER A 126 15.16 1.33 1.69
C SER A 126 14.61 2.30 0.64
N ARG A 127 15.13 2.17 -0.55
CA ARG A 127 14.72 2.95 -1.74
C ARG A 127 13.25 2.65 -2.07
N GLU A 128 12.89 1.38 -2.09
CA GLU A 128 11.54 0.87 -2.34
C GLU A 128 10.56 1.42 -1.31
N ALA A 129 10.93 1.36 -0.04
CA ALA A 129 10.14 1.88 1.07
C ALA A 129 9.88 3.40 0.94
N ALA A 130 10.91 4.18 0.61
CA ALA A 130 10.78 5.62 0.40
C ALA A 130 9.88 5.94 -0.79
N ILE A 131 10.00 5.20 -1.89
CA ILE A 131 9.17 5.38 -3.09
C ILE A 131 7.72 5.06 -2.79
N VAL A 132 7.42 3.93 -2.14
CA VAL A 132 6.04 3.54 -1.80
C VAL A 132 5.42 4.53 -0.82
N CYS A 133 6.16 4.94 0.21
CA CYS A 133 5.71 5.95 1.18
C CYS A 133 5.34 7.28 0.48
N CYS A 134 6.13 7.73 -0.49
CA CYS A 134 5.85 8.92 -1.28
C CYS A 134 4.65 8.73 -2.21
N ALA A 135 4.59 7.61 -2.93
CA ALA A 135 3.52 7.29 -3.87
C ALA A 135 2.16 7.21 -3.19
N ASP A 136 2.08 6.54 -2.04
CA ASP A 136 0.87 6.45 -1.22
C ASP A 136 0.33 7.84 -0.88
N LYS A 137 1.16 8.73 -0.34
CA LYS A 137 0.74 10.08 0.04
C LYS A 137 0.29 10.92 -1.14
N LEU A 138 0.97 10.81 -2.29
CA LEU A 138 0.55 11.48 -3.51
C LEU A 138 -0.82 10.99 -3.99
N CYS A 139 -1.07 9.68 -3.94
CA CYS A 139 -2.36 9.10 -4.30
C CYS A 139 -3.44 9.53 -3.31
N ALA A 140 -3.20 9.44 -2.00
CA ALA A 140 -4.15 9.85 -0.97
C ALA A 140 -4.56 11.33 -1.09
N ILE A 141 -3.60 12.24 -1.36
CA ILE A 141 -3.88 13.66 -1.61
C ILE A 141 -4.76 13.83 -2.85
N LYS A 142 -4.39 13.18 -3.96
CA LYS A 142 -5.14 13.23 -5.22
C LYS A 142 -6.58 12.74 -5.04
N GLU A 143 -6.75 11.64 -4.34
CA GLU A 143 -8.04 11.01 -4.08
C GLU A 143 -8.92 11.87 -3.17
N THR A 144 -8.33 12.48 -2.15
CA THR A 144 -9.04 13.36 -1.22
C THR A 144 -9.44 14.69 -1.87
N VAL A 145 -8.59 15.27 -2.74
CA VAL A 145 -8.81 16.61 -3.31
C VAL A 145 -9.60 16.57 -4.62
N PHE A 146 -9.44 15.54 -5.46
CA PHE A 146 -9.95 15.55 -6.84
C PHE A 146 -11.01 14.48 -7.15
N ARG A 147 -11.31 13.57 -6.25
CA ARG A 147 -12.27 12.47 -6.49
C ARG A 147 -13.38 12.40 -5.41
N TRP A 148 -13.97 13.56 -5.12
CA TRP A 148 -15.17 13.61 -4.27
C TRP A 148 -16.40 13.08 -4.99
#